data_78699aba90fd4a4f35538c06e953b1a8
#
_entry.id   78699aba90fd4a4f35538c06e953b1a8
#
_cell.length_a   1.000
_cell.length_b   1.000
_cell.length_c   1.000
_cell.angle_alpha   90.00
_cell.angle_beta   90.00
_cell.angle_gamma   90.00
#
_symmetry.space_group_name_H-M   'P 1'
#
loop_
_entity.id
_entity.type
_entity.pdbx_description
1 polymer ?
#
loop_
_entity_poly.entity_id
_entity_poly.type
_entity_poly.pdbx_seq_one_letter_code
_entity_poly.pdbx_strand_id
1 'polypeptide(L)'
;RLRRIALDAARAVAPALAEAFRTSGAASEAKTSRHDLVTIHDTATERALIEMLTAAVPGSSVLGEETGASSPQGASRVLWIVDPIDGTSNFSHGFAMFSVSIAAEVDGEVVAAVVLDPANGLEFSADDAGAWLGDRPLHEIARPRPSTDERHLNVVTSYPAAEAVAHEGTAALDRFGRLVTTYATVRRVVSGALELCHAAAGWADVVLGVDTNPWDVAAAQLILTRAGGRYVPLGGRVDDTAAAPHRAPHYVGLAPGRSAPTVETIARQIVAARR
;
A
#
# COMPACT_ATOMS: atom_id res chain seq x y z
N ARG A 1 -15.93 3.35 14.25
CA ARG A 1 -15.21 4.31 15.10
C ARG A 1 -13.76 4.45 14.66
N LEU A 2 -12.97 3.37 14.57
CA LEU A 2 -11.53 3.42 14.23
C LEU A 2 -11.27 4.07 12.86
N ARG A 3 -12.07 3.74 11.82
CA ARG A 3 -12.00 4.38 10.50
C ARG A 3 -12.11 5.89 10.58
N ARG A 4 -13.04 6.42 11.39
CA ARG A 4 -13.21 7.88 11.55
C ARG A 4 -11.99 8.52 12.20
N ILE A 5 -11.42 7.89 13.25
CA ILE A 5 -10.20 8.37 13.89
C ILE A 5 -9.04 8.44 12.89
N ALA A 6 -8.84 7.39 12.09
CA ALA A 6 -7.82 7.36 11.05
C ALA A 6 -8.04 8.42 9.97
N LEU A 7 -9.30 8.65 9.53
CA LEU A 7 -9.66 9.72 8.59
C LEU A 7 -9.34 11.10 9.15
N ASP A 8 -9.73 11.37 10.38
CA ASP A 8 -9.52 12.67 11.02
C ASP A 8 -8.00 12.93 11.17
N ALA A 9 -7.20 11.91 11.51
CA ALA A 9 -5.74 12.01 11.60
C ALA A 9 -5.10 12.25 10.22
N ALA A 10 -5.46 11.47 9.20
CA ALA A 10 -4.93 11.64 7.83
C ALA A 10 -5.26 13.03 7.27
N ARG A 11 -6.50 13.49 7.45
CA ARG A 11 -6.96 14.84 7.03
C ARG A 11 -6.21 15.96 7.74
N ALA A 12 -5.79 15.76 8.98
CA ALA A 12 -5.06 16.77 9.75
C ALA A 12 -3.64 16.99 9.21
N VAL A 13 -2.97 15.96 8.70
CA VAL A 13 -1.60 16.06 8.16
C VAL A 13 -1.56 16.39 6.67
N ALA A 14 -2.59 16.05 5.90
CA ALA A 14 -2.63 16.19 4.45
C ALA A 14 -2.36 17.61 3.93
N PRO A 15 -2.88 18.71 4.53
CA PRO A 15 -2.62 20.06 4.06
C PRO A 15 -1.14 20.44 4.10
N ALA A 16 -0.41 20.05 5.15
CA ALA A 16 1.02 20.34 5.27
C ALA A 16 1.83 19.57 4.22
N LEU A 17 1.46 18.32 3.94
CA LEU A 17 2.07 17.51 2.87
C LEU A 17 1.79 18.08 1.48
N ALA A 18 0.55 18.51 1.21
CA ALA A 18 0.19 19.13 -0.06
C ALA A 18 0.93 20.45 -0.29
N GLU A 19 1.16 21.26 0.76
CA GLU A 19 1.94 22.47 0.69
C GLU A 19 3.43 22.21 0.47
N ALA A 20 3.99 21.23 1.18
CA ALA A 20 5.39 20.84 1.04
C ALA A 20 5.68 20.22 -0.33
N PHE A 21 4.71 19.53 -0.90
CA PHE A 21 4.83 18.91 -2.21
C PHE A 21 5.12 19.95 -3.30
N ARG A 22 6.26 19.82 -4.02
CA ARG A 22 6.74 20.73 -5.06
C ARG A 22 7.25 22.11 -4.60
N THR A 23 7.06 22.52 -3.35
CA THR A 23 7.41 23.91 -2.92
C THR A 23 8.80 24.02 -2.34
N SER A 24 9.26 23.03 -1.65
CA SER A 24 10.64 22.96 -1.14
C SER A 24 11.31 21.79 -1.84
N GLY A 25 12.44 21.99 -2.47
CA GLY A 25 13.30 20.86 -2.81
C GLY A 25 13.51 20.08 -1.52
N ALA A 26 12.67 19.07 -1.29
CA ALA A 26 12.64 18.36 -0.02
C ALA A 26 14.04 17.85 0.30
N ALA A 27 14.58 18.25 1.43
CA ALA A 27 15.85 17.74 1.89
C ALA A 27 15.65 16.24 2.11
N SER A 28 16.26 15.43 1.26
CA SER A 28 16.15 13.98 1.33
C SER A 28 17.54 13.38 1.57
N GLU A 29 17.56 12.34 2.37
CA GLU A 29 18.75 11.53 2.61
C GLU A 29 18.48 10.10 2.14
N ALA A 30 19.46 9.49 1.46
CA ALA A 30 19.38 8.08 1.11
C ALA A 30 19.66 7.24 2.37
N LYS A 31 18.73 6.38 2.78
CA LYS A 31 18.87 5.49 3.94
C LYS A 31 19.83 4.35 3.66
N THR A 32 19.53 3.53 2.67
CA THR A 32 20.25 2.29 2.37
C THR A 32 20.65 2.16 0.92
N SER A 33 19.91 2.75 0.00
CA SER A 33 20.20 2.76 -1.43
C SER A 33 19.86 4.10 -2.06
N ARG A 34 20.23 4.27 -3.35
CA ARG A 34 19.84 5.46 -4.14
C ARG A 34 18.33 5.63 -4.28
N HIS A 35 17.57 4.56 -4.02
CA HIS A 35 16.12 4.52 -4.21
C HIS A 35 15.35 4.65 -2.90
N ASP A 36 16.06 4.59 -1.77
CA ASP A 36 15.47 4.71 -0.44
C ASP A 36 15.69 6.13 0.10
N LEU A 37 14.71 7.00 -0.16
CA LEU A 37 14.75 8.41 0.22
C LEU A 37 13.87 8.65 1.45
N VAL A 38 14.46 9.28 2.45
CA VAL A 38 13.74 9.78 3.63
C VAL A 38 13.68 11.29 3.57
N THR A 39 12.54 11.84 3.87
CA THR A 39 12.35 13.28 3.98
C THR A 39 12.14 13.69 5.43
N ILE A 40 12.43 14.94 5.74
CA ILE A 40 12.09 15.51 7.04
C ILE A 40 10.58 15.49 7.31
N HIS A 41 9.79 15.38 6.23
CA HIS A 41 8.33 15.34 6.31
C HIS A 41 7.80 13.99 6.77
N ASP A 42 8.48 12.86 6.43
CA ASP A 42 8.09 11.53 6.88
C ASP A 42 8.07 11.46 8.41
N THR A 43 9.20 11.79 9.04
CA THR A 43 9.33 11.74 10.51
C THR A 43 8.38 12.72 11.22
N ALA A 44 8.20 13.94 10.69
CA ALA A 44 7.30 14.92 11.28
C ALA A 44 5.84 14.49 11.17
N THR A 45 5.45 13.93 10.01
CA THR A 45 4.10 13.44 9.76
C THR A 45 3.79 12.22 10.63
N GLU A 46 4.71 11.25 10.70
CA GLU A 46 4.52 10.05 11.52
C GLU A 46 4.36 10.43 12.99
N ARG A 47 5.17 11.33 13.53
CA ARG A 47 5.03 11.81 14.92
C ARG A 47 3.65 12.42 15.17
N ALA A 48 3.17 13.28 14.29
CA ALA A 48 1.86 13.90 14.41
C ALA A 48 0.73 12.84 14.38
N LEU A 49 0.84 11.84 13.48
CA LEU A 49 -0.12 10.73 13.40
C LEU A 49 -0.11 9.91 14.68
N ILE A 50 1.06 9.54 15.22
CA ILE A 50 1.20 8.79 16.48
C ILE A 50 0.50 9.52 17.62
N GLU A 51 0.77 10.82 17.78
CA GLU A 51 0.15 11.63 18.84
C GLU A 51 -1.38 11.63 18.74
N MET A 52 -1.93 11.88 17.55
CA MET A 52 -3.39 11.91 17.35
C MET A 52 -4.05 10.55 17.56
N LEU A 53 -3.48 9.49 17.00
CA LEU A 53 -4.05 8.14 17.05
C LEU A 53 -4.03 7.58 18.47
N THR A 54 -2.92 7.75 19.19
CA THR A 54 -2.79 7.24 20.58
C THR A 54 -3.59 8.08 21.57
N ALA A 55 -3.76 9.38 21.34
CA ALA A 55 -4.66 10.22 22.15
C ALA A 55 -6.13 9.84 21.96
N ALA A 56 -6.54 9.50 20.72
CA ALA A 56 -7.92 9.09 20.42
C ALA A 56 -8.24 7.66 20.88
N VAL A 57 -7.23 6.79 20.98
CA VAL A 57 -7.33 5.41 21.47
C VAL A 57 -6.23 5.15 22.53
N PRO A 58 -6.45 5.59 23.78
CA PRO A 58 -5.46 5.42 24.85
C PRO A 58 -5.04 3.96 25.04
N GLY A 59 -3.73 3.75 25.16
CA GLY A 59 -3.14 2.42 25.33
C GLY A 59 -2.97 1.61 24.03
N SER A 60 -3.31 2.16 22.86
CA SER A 60 -2.98 1.54 21.57
C SER A 60 -1.47 1.64 21.28
N SER A 61 -0.98 0.72 20.46
CA SER A 61 0.39 0.71 19.95
C SER A 61 0.43 1.16 18.48
N VAL A 62 1.63 1.49 17.99
CA VAL A 62 1.86 1.89 16.60
C VAL A 62 3.01 1.07 16.02
N LEU A 63 2.85 0.63 14.79
CA LEU A 63 3.91 0.15 13.90
C LEU A 63 4.04 1.16 12.78
N GLY A 64 5.07 1.98 12.81
CA GLY A 64 5.37 2.99 11.80
C GLY A 64 6.57 2.61 10.96
N GLU A 65 6.67 3.18 9.77
CA GLU A 65 7.82 3.01 8.88
C GLU A 65 9.10 3.59 9.49
N GLU A 66 8.99 4.81 10.06
CA GLU A 66 10.14 5.58 10.54
C GLU A 66 10.56 5.19 11.96
N THR A 67 9.59 4.96 12.84
CA THR A 67 9.85 4.68 14.26
C THR A 67 9.84 3.19 14.60
N GLY A 68 9.38 2.34 13.69
CA GLY A 68 9.21 0.91 13.94
C GLY A 68 8.07 0.63 14.92
N ALA A 69 8.15 -0.50 15.61
CA ALA A 69 7.12 -0.92 16.56
C ALA A 69 7.27 -0.20 17.91
N SER A 70 6.23 0.51 18.35
CA SER A 70 6.14 1.03 19.71
C SER A 70 5.72 -0.09 20.68
N SER A 71 6.26 -0.06 21.89
CA SER A 71 5.80 -0.96 22.94
C SER A 71 4.36 -0.61 23.34
N PRO A 72 3.48 -1.61 23.60
CA PRO A 72 2.14 -1.35 24.11
C PRO A 72 2.19 -0.55 25.41
N GLN A 73 1.53 0.60 25.45
CA GLN A 73 1.50 1.45 26.64
C GLN A 73 0.25 1.22 27.52
N GLY A 74 -0.53 0.17 27.22
CA GLY A 74 -1.77 -0.11 27.94
C GLY A 74 -2.47 -1.39 27.51
N ALA A 75 -3.73 -1.54 27.93
CA ALA A 75 -4.56 -2.72 27.67
C ALA A 75 -5.35 -2.67 26.35
N SER A 76 -5.13 -1.67 25.51
CA SER A 76 -5.81 -1.61 24.20
C SER A 76 -5.28 -2.72 23.28
N ARG A 77 -6.20 -3.34 22.54
CA ARG A 77 -5.88 -4.36 21.53
C ARG A 77 -5.64 -3.78 20.15
N VAL A 78 -5.68 -2.44 20.02
CA VAL A 78 -5.50 -1.75 18.74
C VAL A 78 -4.01 -1.53 18.47
N LEU A 79 -3.56 -2.00 17.34
CA LEU A 79 -2.29 -1.66 16.71
C LEU A 79 -2.58 -0.78 15.49
N TRP A 80 -2.08 0.44 15.48
CA TRP A 80 -2.07 1.28 14.30
C TRP A 80 -0.86 0.92 13.43
N ILE A 81 -1.07 0.67 12.15
CA ILE A 81 -0.01 0.45 11.17
C ILE A 81 -0.01 1.67 10.25
N VAL A 82 1.12 2.40 10.22
CA VAL A 82 1.19 3.74 9.63
C VAL A 82 2.36 3.85 8.66
N ASP A 83 2.07 4.36 7.48
CA ASP A 83 3.05 4.91 6.56
C ASP A 83 2.74 6.40 6.40
N PRO A 84 3.64 7.29 6.84
CA PRO A 84 3.43 8.72 6.78
C PRO A 84 3.42 9.26 5.35
N ILE A 85 4.25 8.70 4.46
CA ILE A 85 4.33 9.09 3.04
C ILE A 85 4.65 7.87 2.18
N ASP A 86 3.67 6.99 1.94
CA ASP A 86 3.83 5.92 0.94
C ASP A 86 4.15 6.53 -0.43
N GLY A 87 5.30 6.18 -0.98
CA GLY A 87 5.84 6.80 -2.17
C GLY A 87 6.73 8.00 -1.92
N THR A 88 7.57 7.99 -0.87
CA THR A 88 8.54 9.04 -0.51
C THR A 88 9.40 9.49 -1.69
N SER A 89 9.83 8.56 -2.56
CA SER A 89 10.55 8.91 -3.79
C SER A 89 9.74 9.81 -4.72
N ASN A 90 8.46 9.53 -4.90
CA ASN A 90 7.56 10.35 -5.71
C ASN A 90 7.37 11.73 -5.10
N PHE A 91 7.13 11.77 -3.79
CA PHE A 91 7.00 13.03 -3.04
C PHE A 91 8.25 13.91 -3.22
N SER A 92 9.44 13.34 -2.99
CA SER A 92 10.72 14.06 -3.09
C SER A 92 11.02 14.61 -4.49
N HIS A 93 10.54 13.92 -5.53
CA HIS A 93 10.75 14.34 -6.93
C HIS A 93 9.59 15.18 -7.50
N GLY A 94 8.56 15.48 -6.72
CA GLY A 94 7.41 16.25 -7.19
C GLY A 94 6.48 15.46 -8.14
N PHE A 95 6.47 14.13 -8.04
CA PHE A 95 5.56 13.28 -8.78
C PHE A 95 4.32 12.99 -7.93
N ALA A 96 3.13 13.38 -8.41
CA ALA A 96 1.89 13.41 -7.64
C ALA A 96 1.26 12.01 -7.46
N MET A 97 2.03 11.07 -6.89
CA MET A 97 1.63 9.69 -6.61
C MET A 97 2.22 9.25 -5.27
N PHE A 98 1.67 9.78 -4.18
CA PHE A 98 2.05 9.46 -2.81
C PHE A 98 0.83 9.56 -1.89
N SER A 99 0.87 8.91 -0.75
CA SER A 99 -0.27 8.89 0.17
C SER A 99 0.12 8.77 1.64
N VAL A 100 -0.80 9.16 2.52
CA VAL A 100 -0.80 8.78 3.94
C VAL A 100 -1.59 7.49 4.07
N SER A 101 -0.99 6.45 4.65
CA SER A 101 -1.62 5.14 4.84
C SER A 101 -1.75 4.82 6.32
N ILE A 102 -2.97 4.52 6.79
CA ILE A 102 -3.28 4.21 8.19
C ILE A 102 -4.20 2.99 8.25
N ALA A 103 -3.76 1.94 8.92
CA ALA A 103 -4.60 0.79 9.25
C ALA A 103 -4.76 0.64 10.77
N ALA A 104 -5.92 0.16 11.19
CA ALA A 104 -6.15 -0.29 12.56
C ALA A 104 -6.28 -1.82 12.56
N GLU A 105 -5.32 -2.49 13.20
CA GLU A 105 -5.33 -3.94 13.44
C GLU A 105 -5.86 -4.20 14.85
N VAL A 106 -6.73 -5.21 14.99
CA VAL A 106 -7.21 -5.73 16.27
C VAL A 106 -7.08 -7.24 16.22
N ASP A 107 -6.32 -7.80 17.14
CA ASP A 107 -6.07 -9.25 17.23
C ASP A 107 -5.54 -9.90 15.96
N GLY A 108 -4.68 -9.20 15.23
CA GLY A 108 -4.09 -9.67 13.98
C GLY A 108 -4.93 -9.42 12.72
N GLU A 109 -6.12 -8.84 12.85
CA GLU A 109 -6.99 -8.52 11.73
C GLU A 109 -7.07 -7.00 11.52
N VAL A 110 -6.88 -6.54 10.29
CA VAL A 110 -7.12 -5.14 9.92
C VAL A 110 -8.62 -4.89 9.84
N VAL A 111 -9.14 -4.02 10.71
CA VAL A 111 -10.58 -3.75 10.87
C VAL A 111 -10.99 -2.37 10.37
N ALA A 112 -10.04 -1.46 10.18
CA ALA A 112 -10.29 -0.15 9.59
C ALA A 112 -9.06 0.33 8.81
N ALA A 113 -9.29 1.09 7.76
CA ALA A 113 -8.23 1.54 6.85
C ALA A 113 -8.54 2.91 6.26
N VAL A 114 -7.47 3.68 6.03
CA VAL A 114 -7.47 4.94 5.30
C VAL A 114 -6.22 5.03 4.45
N VAL A 115 -6.37 5.42 3.19
CA VAL A 115 -5.30 5.85 2.29
C VAL A 115 -5.74 7.18 1.71
N LEU A 116 -4.98 8.25 2.02
CA LEU A 116 -5.29 9.59 1.56
C LEU A 116 -4.16 10.10 0.66
N ASP A 117 -4.51 10.47 -0.57
CA ASP A 117 -3.61 11.12 -1.54
C ASP A 117 -3.76 12.65 -1.44
N PRO A 118 -2.80 13.35 -0.81
CA PRO A 118 -2.91 14.81 -0.63
C PRO A 118 -2.75 15.59 -1.93
N ALA A 119 -2.06 15.02 -2.93
CA ALA A 119 -1.80 15.72 -4.19
C ALA A 119 -3.03 15.79 -5.09
N ASN A 120 -3.86 14.75 -5.08
CA ASN A 120 -5.05 14.63 -5.93
C ASN A 120 -6.36 14.74 -5.16
N GLY A 121 -6.31 14.86 -3.82
CA GLY A 121 -7.48 14.96 -2.95
C GLY A 121 -8.32 13.67 -2.94
N LEU A 122 -7.71 12.51 -3.13
CA LEU A 122 -8.40 11.23 -3.10
C LEU A 122 -8.33 10.63 -1.69
N GLU A 123 -9.48 10.25 -1.16
CA GLU A 123 -9.62 9.72 0.18
C GLU A 123 -10.28 8.35 0.13
N PHE A 124 -9.47 7.30 0.19
CA PHE A 124 -9.93 5.92 0.26
C PHE A 124 -10.06 5.49 1.72
N SER A 125 -11.13 4.79 2.05
CA SER A 125 -11.30 4.24 3.40
C SER A 125 -12.10 2.95 3.40
N ALA A 126 -11.94 2.13 4.44
CA ALA A 126 -12.70 0.89 4.62
C ALA A 126 -12.90 0.55 6.10
N ASP A 127 -13.98 -0.16 6.39
CA ASP A 127 -14.24 -0.85 7.64
C ASP A 127 -15.14 -2.09 7.39
N ASP A 128 -15.79 -2.62 8.43
CA ASP A 128 -16.68 -3.77 8.32
C ASP A 128 -17.93 -3.51 7.45
N ALA A 129 -18.35 -2.26 7.30
CA ALA A 129 -19.50 -1.89 6.49
C ALA A 129 -19.19 -1.75 4.99
N GLY A 130 -17.89 -1.65 4.58
CA GLY A 130 -17.51 -1.56 3.17
C GLY A 130 -16.25 -0.77 2.91
N ALA A 131 -16.12 -0.29 1.66
CA ALA A 131 -15.03 0.60 1.24
C ALA A 131 -15.57 1.80 0.45
N TRP A 132 -14.91 2.95 0.61
CA TRP A 132 -15.35 4.23 0.04
C TRP A 132 -14.20 5.00 -0.60
N LEU A 133 -14.55 5.82 -1.59
CA LEU A 133 -13.76 6.95 -2.09
C LEU A 133 -14.53 8.24 -1.74
N GLY A 134 -14.02 9.00 -0.78
CA GLY A 134 -14.80 10.05 -0.13
C GLY A 134 -16.06 9.47 0.50
N ASP A 135 -17.22 9.99 0.09
CA ASP A 135 -18.51 9.51 0.56
C ASP A 135 -19.14 8.44 -0.38
N ARG A 136 -18.50 8.11 -1.50
CA ARG A 136 -19.04 7.17 -2.48
C ARG A 136 -18.55 5.75 -2.23
N PRO A 137 -19.47 4.76 -2.11
CA PRO A 137 -19.09 3.36 -2.00
C PRO A 137 -18.27 2.90 -3.23
N LEU A 138 -17.14 2.22 -3.00
CA LEU A 138 -16.27 1.75 -4.09
C LEU A 138 -16.96 0.74 -5.01
N HIS A 139 -17.89 -0.07 -4.51
CA HIS A 139 -18.64 -1.01 -5.34
C HIS A 139 -19.56 -0.34 -6.39
N GLU A 140 -19.89 0.94 -6.20
CA GLU A 140 -20.61 1.73 -7.20
C GLU A 140 -19.67 2.32 -8.25
N ILE A 141 -18.40 2.51 -7.92
CA ILE A 141 -17.34 3.05 -8.78
C ILE A 141 -16.70 1.91 -9.58
N ALA A 142 -16.20 0.92 -8.87
CA ALA A 142 -15.53 -0.25 -9.43
C ALA A 142 -16.55 -1.30 -9.89
N ARG A 143 -17.19 -1.05 -11.02
CA ARG A 143 -18.10 -2.06 -11.60
C ARG A 143 -17.30 -3.30 -11.99
N PRO A 144 -17.67 -4.49 -11.49
CA PRO A 144 -17.05 -5.73 -11.91
C PRO A 144 -17.09 -5.86 -13.44
N ARG A 145 -15.92 -6.03 -14.04
CA ARG A 145 -15.79 -6.28 -15.49
C ARG A 145 -15.07 -7.62 -15.64
N PRO A 146 -15.78 -8.75 -15.59
CA PRO A 146 -15.14 -10.06 -15.74
C PRO A 146 -14.37 -10.09 -17.05
N SER A 147 -13.07 -10.35 -16.97
CA SER A 147 -12.22 -10.56 -18.13
C SER A 147 -11.21 -11.65 -17.79
N THR A 148 -11.12 -12.63 -18.67
CA THR A 148 -10.10 -13.68 -18.65
C THR A 148 -9.00 -13.43 -19.69
N ASP A 149 -9.15 -12.40 -20.54
CA ASP A 149 -8.16 -12.02 -21.52
C ASP A 149 -7.20 -10.97 -20.96
N GLU A 150 -6.02 -11.42 -20.56
CA GLU A 150 -4.98 -10.61 -19.94
C GLU A 150 -4.48 -9.49 -20.86
N ARG A 151 -4.64 -9.62 -22.18
CA ARG A 151 -4.21 -8.61 -23.17
C ARG A 151 -4.97 -7.27 -23.05
N HIS A 152 -6.09 -7.25 -22.36
CA HIS A 152 -6.88 -6.04 -22.13
C HIS A 152 -6.72 -5.46 -20.71
N LEU A 153 -5.90 -6.10 -19.86
CA LEU A 153 -5.72 -5.68 -18.48
C LEU A 153 -4.54 -4.71 -18.33
N ASN A 154 -4.66 -3.82 -17.34
CA ASN A 154 -3.59 -2.94 -16.87
C ASN A 154 -2.92 -3.55 -15.66
N VAL A 155 -1.60 -3.67 -15.67
CA VAL A 155 -0.81 -4.04 -14.51
C VAL A 155 -0.13 -2.81 -13.92
N VAL A 156 -0.14 -2.70 -12.59
CA VAL A 156 0.66 -1.73 -11.84
C VAL A 156 1.62 -2.50 -10.94
N THR A 157 2.88 -2.08 -10.89
CA THR A 157 3.90 -2.75 -10.07
C THR A 157 5.11 -1.85 -9.89
N SER A 158 5.83 -2.00 -8.79
CA SER A 158 7.16 -1.42 -8.61
C SER A 158 8.29 -2.39 -8.99
N TYR A 159 7.95 -3.63 -9.34
CA TYR A 159 8.90 -4.65 -9.78
C TYR A 159 9.25 -4.51 -11.28
N PRO A 160 10.53 -4.76 -11.68
CA PRO A 160 11.63 -4.99 -10.76
C PRO A 160 12.22 -3.66 -10.25
N ALA A 161 12.57 -3.63 -8.97
CA ALA A 161 13.44 -2.60 -8.43
C ALA A 161 14.92 -2.99 -8.62
N ALA A 162 15.85 -2.09 -8.31
CA ALA A 162 17.28 -2.35 -8.45
C ALA A 162 17.72 -3.56 -7.60
N GLU A 163 17.16 -3.69 -6.41
CA GLU A 163 17.39 -4.78 -5.47
C GLU A 163 16.93 -6.13 -6.03
N ALA A 164 15.78 -6.14 -6.69
CA ALA A 164 15.28 -7.34 -7.37
C ALA A 164 16.21 -7.76 -8.51
N VAL A 165 16.71 -6.81 -9.31
CA VAL A 165 17.68 -7.10 -10.39
C VAL A 165 19.02 -7.56 -9.82
N ALA A 166 19.50 -6.98 -8.72
CA ALA A 166 20.72 -7.41 -8.06
C ALA A 166 20.61 -8.84 -7.51
N HIS A 167 19.45 -9.23 -7.00
CA HIS A 167 19.21 -10.53 -6.41
C HIS A 167 18.89 -11.62 -7.45
N GLU A 168 18.04 -11.32 -8.44
CA GLU A 168 17.48 -12.26 -9.40
C GLU A 168 18.21 -12.23 -10.76
N GLY A 169 19.08 -11.25 -11.00
CA GLY A 169 19.79 -11.08 -12.25
C GLY A 169 18.85 -10.79 -13.44
N THR A 170 19.20 -11.33 -14.61
CA THR A 170 18.41 -11.14 -15.84
C THR A 170 17.00 -11.75 -15.74
N ALA A 171 16.79 -12.72 -14.86
CA ALA A 171 15.48 -13.33 -14.68
C ALA A 171 14.40 -12.32 -14.22
N ALA A 172 14.78 -11.28 -13.47
CA ALA A 172 13.87 -10.19 -13.13
C ALA A 172 13.41 -9.42 -14.37
N LEU A 173 14.34 -9.13 -15.28
CA LEU A 173 14.06 -8.42 -16.54
C LEU A 173 13.22 -9.28 -17.49
N ASP A 174 13.49 -10.58 -17.55
CA ASP A 174 12.71 -11.53 -18.38
C ASP A 174 11.25 -11.62 -17.88
N ARG A 175 11.04 -11.65 -16.55
CA ARG A 175 9.70 -11.61 -15.96
C ARG A 175 8.97 -10.30 -16.28
N PHE A 176 9.67 -9.17 -16.19
CA PHE A 176 9.11 -7.88 -16.55
C PHE A 176 8.79 -7.81 -18.05
N GLY A 177 9.66 -8.32 -18.91
CA GLY A 177 9.41 -8.46 -20.33
C GLY A 177 8.14 -9.26 -20.64
N ARG A 178 7.90 -10.35 -19.90
CA ARG A 178 6.64 -11.12 -20.00
C ARG A 178 5.42 -10.31 -19.57
N LEU A 179 5.51 -9.47 -18.54
CA LEU A 179 4.40 -8.57 -18.18
C LEU A 179 4.09 -7.62 -19.33
N VAL A 180 5.11 -6.95 -19.87
CA VAL A 180 4.96 -5.97 -20.95
C VAL A 180 4.38 -6.60 -22.23
N THR A 181 4.72 -7.84 -22.55
CA THR A 181 4.22 -8.52 -23.76
C THR A 181 2.87 -9.20 -23.58
N THR A 182 2.44 -9.45 -22.35
CA THR A 182 1.15 -10.10 -22.05
C THR A 182 0.01 -9.10 -21.88
N TYR A 183 0.26 -7.98 -21.20
CA TYR A 183 -0.76 -7.03 -20.75
C TYR A 183 -0.87 -5.81 -21.66
N ALA A 184 -2.03 -5.15 -21.67
CA ALA A 184 -2.25 -3.93 -22.44
C ALA A 184 -1.28 -2.81 -22.03
N THR A 185 -1.05 -2.67 -20.71
CA THR A 185 -0.08 -1.71 -20.17
C THR A 185 0.52 -2.22 -18.87
N VAL A 186 1.78 -1.83 -18.62
CA VAL A 186 2.44 -2.01 -17.33
C VAL A 186 2.92 -0.64 -16.86
N ARG A 187 2.59 -0.28 -15.64
CA ARG A 187 2.99 1.00 -15.01
C ARG A 187 3.79 0.73 -13.76
N ARG A 188 4.86 1.50 -13.59
CA ARG A 188 5.63 1.55 -12.33
C ARG A 188 5.28 2.85 -11.63
N VAL A 189 4.55 2.76 -10.52
CA VAL A 189 4.02 3.93 -9.80
C VAL A 189 4.78 4.19 -8.50
N VAL A 190 5.30 3.16 -7.85
CA VAL A 190 6.13 3.25 -6.64
C VAL A 190 5.36 3.90 -5.46
N SER A 191 4.12 3.48 -5.27
CA SER A 191 3.26 3.80 -4.13
C SER A 191 2.32 2.62 -3.92
N GLY A 192 2.71 1.69 -3.03
CA GLY A 192 2.02 0.41 -2.86
C GLY A 192 0.58 0.56 -2.41
N ALA A 193 0.31 1.53 -1.51
CA ALA A 193 -1.03 1.80 -1.04
C ALA A 193 -1.93 2.37 -2.15
N LEU A 194 -1.45 3.34 -2.95
CA LEU A 194 -2.24 3.88 -4.07
C LEU A 194 -2.44 2.86 -5.19
N GLU A 195 -1.45 2.03 -5.48
CA GLU A 195 -1.58 0.95 -6.48
C GLU A 195 -2.78 0.04 -6.16
N LEU A 196 -2.90 -0.41 -4.90
CA LEU A 196 -4.01 -1.23 -4.43
C LEU A 196 -5.34 -0.46 -4.38
N CYS A 197 -5.32 0.81 -3.97
CA CYS A 197 -6.52 1.67 -3.97
C CYS A 197 -7.04 1.91 -5.38
N HIS A 198 -6.16 2.10 -6.36
CA HIS A 198 -6.55 2.21 -7.77
C HIS A 198 -7.16 0.91 -8.30
N ALA A 199 -6.65 -0.25 -7.87
CA ALA A 199 -7.30 -1.52 -8.19
C ALA A 199 -8.67 -1.66 -7.51
N ALA A 200 -8.81 -1.21 -6.27
CA ALA A 200 -10.09 -1.17 -5.56
C ALA A 200 -11.13 -0.31 -6.27
N ALA A 201 -10.71 0.81 -6.88
CA ALA A 201 -11.56 1.70 -7.68
C ALA A 201 -11.79 1.21 -9.12
N GLY A 202 -11.12 0.12 -9.54
CA GLY A 202 -11.18 -0.41 -10.90
C GLY A 202 -10.43 0.44 -11.95
N TRP A 203 -9.50 1.31 -11.52
CA TRP A 203 -8.64 2.11 -12.40
C TRP A 203 -7.38 1.35 -12.82
N ALA A 204 -6.93 0.40 -12.00
CA ALA A 204 -5.99 -0.64 -12.36
C ALA A 204 -6.69 -2.00 -12.30
N ASP A 205 -6.23 -2.98 -13.06
CA ASP A 205 -6.82 -4.32 -13.08
C ASP A 205 -6.06 -5.28 -12.15
N VAL A 206 -4.73 -5.15 -12.14
CA VAL A 206 -3.82 -6.07 -11.43
C VAL A 206 -2.69 -5.27 -10.80
N VAL A 207 -2.35 -5.61 -9.56
CA VAL A 207 -1.16 -5.10 -8.85
C VAL A 207 -0.25 -6.27 -8.51
N LEU A 208 1.06 -6.11 -8.75
CA LEU A 208 2.10 -7.02 -8.30
C LEU A 208 3.00 -6.30 -7.31
N GLY A 209 2.91 -6.63 -6.03
CA GLY A 209 3.78 -6.12 -4.99
C GLY A 209 4.89 -7.12 -4.65
N VAL A 210 6.10 -6.62 -4.52
CA VAL A 210 7.32 -7.40 -4.24
C VAL A 210 8.16 -6.65 -3.21
N ASP A 211 8.61 -7.36 -2.16
CA ASP A 211 9.41 -6.82 -1.06
C ASP A 211 8.71 -5.68 -0.31
N THR A 212 7.47 -5.90 0.07
CA THR A 212 6.64 -4.93 0.77
C THR A 212 6.64 -5.16 2.28
N ASN A 213 6.43 -4.09 3.03
CA ASN A 213 6.27 -4.09 4.47
C ASN A 213 4.79 -3.97 4.87
N PRO A 214 4.44 -4.24 6.14
CA PRO A 214 3.05 -4.12 6.59
C PRO A 214 2.43 -2.73 6.38
N TRP A 215 3.19 -1.65 6.56
CA TRP A 215 2.70 -0.28 6.41
C TRP A 215 2.37 0.09 4.98
N ASP A 216 3.09 -0.47 3.98
CA ASP A 216 2.83 -0.25 2.54
C ASP A 216 1.46 -0.80 2.11
N VAL A 217 0.92 -1.82 2.80
CA VAL A 217 -0.18 -2.62 2.26
C VAL A 217 -1.38 -2.82 3.20
N ALA A 218 -1.20 -2.73 4.53
CA ALA A 218 -2.24 -3.12 5.47
C ALA A 218 -3.56 -2.35 5.27
N ALA A 219 -3.51 -1.05 5.07
CA ALA A 219 -4.70 -0.25 4.80
C ALA A 219 -5.32 -0.58 3.44
N ALA A 220 -4.51 -0.53 2.40
CA ALA A 220 -4.99 -0.69 1.03
C ALA A 220 -5.48 -2.12 0.72
N GLN A 221 -4.93 -3.14 1.38
CA GLN A 221 -5.41 -4.52 1.30
C GLN A 221 -6.85 -4.65 1.81
N LEU A 222 -7.20 -3.99 2.96
CA LEU A 222 -8.57 -3.98 3.44
C LEU A 222 -9.48 -3.23 2.48
N ILE A 223 -9.06 -2.07 1.95
CA ILE A 223 -9.83 -1.28 0.98
C ILE A 223 -10.14 -2.12 -0.25
N LEU A 224 -9.14 -2.80 -0.83
CA LEU A 224 -9.30 -3.64 -2.00
C LEU A 224 -10.30 -4.78 -1.74
N THR A 225 -10.15 -5.49 -0.62
CA THR A 225 -11.00 -6.64 -0.32
C THR A 225 -12.43 -6.24 -0.01
N ARG A 226 -12.65 -5.12 0.68
CA ARG A 226 -13.99 -4.55 0.97
C ARG A 226 -14.65 -3.95 -0.27
N ALA A 227 -13.88 -3.56 -1.28
CA ALA A 227 -14.41 -3.17 -2.59
C ALA A 227 -14.83 -4.37 -3.47
N GLY A 228 -14.58 -5.60 -3.03
CA GLY A 228 -14.86 -6.84 -3.77
C GLY A 228 -13.70 -7.33 -4.64
N GLY A 229 -12.52 -6.73 -4.51
CA GLY A 229 -11.29 -7.21 -5.10
C GLY A 229 -10.68 -8.38 -4.33
N ARG A 230 -9.57 -8.89 -4.81
CA ARG A 230 -8.88 -10.02 -4.20
C ARG A 230 -7.41 -9.67 -3.90
N TYR A 231 -6.99 -9.88 -2.67
CA TYR A 231 -5.60 -9.78 -2.25
C TYR A 231 -5.05 -11.19 -2.02
N VAL A 232 -3.99 -11.57 -2.72
CA VAL A 232 -3.35 -12.89 -2.65
C VAL A 232 -1.96 -12.70 -2.04
N PRO A 233 -1.77 -12.94 -0.74
CA PRO A 233 -0.46 -12.85 -0.10
C PRO A 233 0.44 -14.00 -0.58
N LEU A 234 1.73 -13.72 -0.74
CA LEU A 234 2.72 -14.66 -1.26
C LEU A 234 4.06 -14.49 -0.53
N GLY A 235 4.73 -15.60 -0.29
CA GLY A 235 5.94 -15.62 0.52
C GLY A 235 5.58 -15.53 2.00
N GLY A 236 6.55 -15.69 2.85
CA GLY A 236 6.38 -15.84 4.29
C GLY A 236 7.03 -17.16 4.74
N ARG A 237 7.20 -17.34 6.04
CA ARG A 237 7.74 -18.59 6.58
C ARG A 237 6.72 -19.70 6.38
N VAL A 238 7.19 -20.85 5.96
CA VAL A 238 6.35 -22.05 5.66
C VAL A 238 5.49 -22.46 6.85
N ASP A 239 5.92 -22.11 8.07
CA ASP A 239 5.24 -22.45 9.32
C ASP A 239 4.23 -21.41 9.78
N ASP A 240 4.05 -20.29 9.05
CA ASP A 240 3.23 -19.15 9.47
C ASP A 240 1.89 -19.12 8.71
N THR A 241 1.16 -20.21 8.78
CA THR A 241 -0.21 -20.31 8.22
C THR A 241 -1.22 -19.41 8.91
N ALA A 242 -0.82 -18.78 10.03
CA ALA A 242 -1.61 -17.83 10.82
C ALA A 242 -1.16 -16.37 10.61
N ALA A 243 -0.14 -16.10 9.77
CA ALA A 243 0.31 -14.73 9.55
C ALA A 243 -0.77 -13.91 8.84
N ALA A 244 -1.03 -12.70 9.36
CA ALA A 244 -1.96 -11.79 8.74
C ALA A 244 -1.52 -11.46 7.29
N PRO A 245 -2.45 -11.38 6.32
CA PRO A 245 -2.13 -11.24 4.89
C PRO A 245 -1.17 -10.08 4.57
N HIS A 246 -1.28 -8.97 5.27
CA HIS A 246 -0.44 -7.78 5.10
C HIS A 246 1.01 -7.94 5.60
N ARG A 247 1.34 -9.06 6.25
CA ARG A 247 2.71 -9.38 6.69
C ARG A 247 3.47 -10.23 5.66
N ALA A 248 2.81 -10.63 4.58
CA ALA A 248 3.47 -11.32 3.48
C ALA A 248 4.32 -10.33 2.67
N PRO A 249 5.58 -10.69 2.32
CA PRO A 249 6.49 -9.76 1.64
C PRO A 249 6.12 -9.53 0.16
N HIS A 250 5.27 -10.36 -0.40
CA HIS A 250 4.83 -10.24 -1.80
C HIS A 250 3.33 -10.47 -1.88
N TYR A 251 2.70 -9.91 -2.92
CA TYR A 251 1.29 -10.12 -3.15
C TYR A 251 0.89 -9.93 -4.61
N VAL A 252 -0.30 -10.45 -4.95
CA VAL A 252 -1.05 -10.06 -6.14
C VAL A 252 -2.38 -9.46 -5.70
N GLY A 253 -2.62 -8.20 -6.07
CA GLY A 253 -3.90 -7.52 -5.92
C GLY A 253 -4.69 -7.59 -7.22
N LEU A 254 -5.97 -7.96 -7.16
CA LEU A 254 -6.84 -8.07 -8.32
C LEU A 254 -8.09 -7.21 -8.09
N ALA A 255 -8.38 -6.33 -9.03
CA ALA A 255 -9.62 -5.55 -9.03
C ALA A 255 -10.85 -6.47 -9.07
N PRO A 256 -12.05 -5.97 -8.68
CA PRO A 256 -13.27 -6.77 -8.69
C PRO A 256 -13.54 -7.45 -10.03
N GLY A 257 -13.70 -8.80 -10.01
CA GLY A 257 -13.99 -9.62 -11.20
C GLY A 257 -12.80 -9.87 -12.14
N ARG A 258 -11.57 -9.54 -11.72
CA ARG A 258 -10.35 -9.81 -12.52
C ARG A 258 -9.70 -11.13 -12.21
N SER A 259 -8.99 -11.68 -13.22
CA SER A 259 -8.13 -12.85 -13.12
C SER A 259 -6.86 -12.59 -13.93
N ALA A 260 -5.69 -12.91 -13.38
CA ALA A 260 -4.38 -12.64 -13.98
C ALA A 260 -3.40 -13.82 -13.75
N PRO A 261 -3.61 -14.97 -14.37
CA PRO A 261 -2.80 -16.16 -14.14
C PRO A 261 -1.31 -15.97 -14.48
N THR A 262 -0.98 -15.10 -15.44
CA THR A 262 0.42 -14.79 -15.78
C THR A 262 1.12 -14.05 -14.62
N VAL A 263 0.49 -13.01 -14.03
CA VAL A 263 1.04 -12.32 -12.85
C VAL A 263 1.15 -13.26 -11.66
N GLU A 264 0.12 -14.07 -11.39
CA GLU A 264 0.16 -15.04 -10.30
C GLU A 264 1.30 -16.08 -10.47
N THR A 265 1.58 -16.48 -11.72
CA THR A 265 2.70 -17.39 -12.04
C THR A 265 4.04 -16.68 -11.82
N ILE A 266 4.19 -15.44 -12.29
CA ILE A 266 5.41 -14.64 -12.10
C ILE A 266 5.65 -14.41 -10.60
N ALA A 267 4.63 -14.06 -9.84
CA ALA A 267 4.74 -13.86 -8.40
C ALA A 267 5.25 -15.13 -7.68
N ARG A 268 4.72 -16.30 -8.02
CA ARG A 268 5.24 -17.59 -7.49
C ARG A 268 6.69 -17.85 -7.88
N GLN A 269 7.10 -17.49 -9.10
CA GLN A 269 8.50 -17.62 -9.54
C GLN A 269 9.43 -16.68 -8.74
N ILE A 270 8.98 -15.45 -8.42
CA ILE A 270 9.72 -14.53 -7.57
C ILE A 270 9.91 -15.12 -6.17
N VAL A 271 8.83 -15.61 -5.55
CA VAL A 271 8.90 -16.28 -4.24
C VAL A 271 9.87 -17.46 -4.26
N ALA A 272 9.84 -18.28 -5.32
CA ALA A 272 10.74 -19.43 -5.43
C ALA A 272 12.22 -19.04 -5.59
N ALA A 273 12.49 -17.92 -6.25
CA ALA A 273 13.85 -17.41 -6.45
C ALA A 273 14.44 -16.76 -5.19
N ARG A 274 13.62 -16.47 -4.16
CA ARG A 274 14.01 -15.80 -2.91
C ARG A 274 14.07 -16.73 -1.69
N ARG A 275 13.83 -18.00 -1.89
CA ARG A 275 14.04 -19.08 -0.91
C ARG A 275 15.47 -19.59 -0.96
#